data_3119247cbdad59cf57e76b95111c725e
#
_entry.id   3119247cbdad59cf57e76b95111c725e
#
_cell.length_a   1.000
_cell.length_b   1.000
_cell.length_c   1.000
_cell.angle_alpha   90.00
_cell.angle_beta   90.00
_cell.angle_gamma   90.00
#
_symmetry.space_group_name_H-M   'P 1'
#
loop_
_entity.id
_entity.type
_entity.pdbx_description
1 polymer ?
#
loop_
_entity_poly.entity_id
_entity_poly.type
_entity_poly.pdbx_seq_one_letter_code
_entity_poly.pdbx_strand_id
1 'polypeptide(L)'
;MSHRGDAIERRAKFIEVLERKKIEACFFLATTFRSGSTSLGRLLFDQTRLAFHLEQFNIVPTWFKLTDASLGHAISQSLSPVVKGHYASKLMWPHRNNVATFLGIDRAHSSEFLTVFPSVKFVHLVRQDKVAQAVSYYIARKTDNWGGADERGALNGDVAYSFHAILEYYKSLSYHDSLWDDFFRTIDVEVKKVFFEDAIADPERATSSVLEAFALPPVGPGRFRAAAAPRKQAALNEEFSKRFLDDLYTLSPLELLPGRLIGPFTP
;
A
#
# COMPACT_ATOMS: atom_id res chain seq x y z
N MET A 1 34.11 4.95 3.47
CA MET A 1 33.51 3.59 3.41
C MET A 1 32.30 3.69 2.51
N SER A 2 32.16 2.83 1.51
CA SER A 2 31.22 3.05 0.42
C SER A 2 29.78 2.64 0.84
N HIS A 3 28.78 3.44 0.44
CA HIS A 3 27.34 3.14 0.61
C HIS A 3 26.93 1.69 0.25
N ARG A 4 27.76 0.99 -0.52
CA ARG A 4 27.55 -0.39 -0.95
C ARG A 4 27.89 -1.41 0.15
N GLY A 5 28.89 -1.16 0.98
CA GLY A 5 29.26 -2.01 2.12
C GLY A 5 28.12 -2.02 3.16
N ASP A 6 27.60 -0.84 3.46
CA ASP A 6 26.49 -0.69 4.43
C ASP A 6 25.21 -1.39 3.98
N ALA A 7 24.94 -1.47 2.68
CA ALA A 7 23.77 -2.17 2.14
C ALA A 7 23.87 -3.70 2.28
N ILE A 8 25.08 -4.25 2.11
CA ILE A 8 25.31 -5.69 2.30
C ILE A 8 25.08 -6.08 3.76
N GLU A 9 25.57 -5.29 4.71
CA GLU A 9 25.40 -5.54 6.14
C GLU A 9 23.92 -5.45 6.53
N ARG A 10 23.19 -4.42 6.05
CA ARG A 10 21.74 -4.28 6.29
C ARG A 10 20.93 -5.45 5.73
N ARG A 11 21.30 -5.91 4.51
CA ARG A 11 20.65 -7.08 3.88
C ARG A 11 20.90 -8.35 4.67
N ALA A 12 22.13 -8.58 5.11
CA ALA A 12 22.48 -9.73 5.95
C ALA A 12 21.69 -9.70 7.27
N LYS A 13 21.59 -8.54 7.91
CA LYS A 13 20.81 -8.37 9.15
C LYS A 13 19.32 -8.63 8.93
N PHE A 14 18.78 -8.18 7.81
CA PHE A 14 17.37 -8.43 7.48
C PHE A 14 17.09 -9.93 7.28
N ILE A 15 17.97 -10.63 6.56
CA ILE A 15 17.87 -12.09 6.35
C ILE A 15 18.01 -12.85 7.67
N GLU A 16 18.97 -12.49 8.53
CA GLU A 16 19.13 -13.05 9.88
C GLU A 16 17.82 -12.98 10.68
N VAL A 17 17.12 -11.85 10.60
CA VAL A 17 15.85 -11.69 11.32
C VAL A 17 14.74 -12.54 10.70
N LEU A 18 14.66 -12.68 9.37
CA LEU A 18 13.71 -13.56 8.70
C LEU A 18 13.90 -15.04 9.16
N GLU A 19 15.15 -15.49 9.17
CA GLU A 19 15.51 -16.85 9.59
C GLU A 19 15.20 -17.10 11.07
N ARG A 20 15.60 -16.18 11.96
CA ARG A 20 15.32 -16.25 13.39
C ARG A 20 13.81 -16.32 13.70
N LYS A 21 12.99 -15.61 12.92
CA LYS A 21 11.54 -15.65 13.02
C LYS A 21 10.92 -16.88 12.35
N LYS A 22 11.72 -17.71 11.68
CA LYS A 22 11.26 -18.89 10.94
C LYS A 22 10.16 -18.53 9.94
N ILE A 23 10.37 -17.44 9.17
CA ILE A 23 9.44 -17.03 8.13
C ILE A 23 9.71 -17.91 6.90
N GLU A 24 8.71 -18.67 6.50
CA GLU A 24 8.77 -19.62 5.37
C GLU A 24 8.10 -19.05 4.11
N ALA A 25 7.12 -18.15 4.29
CA ALA A 25 6.44 -17.49 3.18
C ALA A 25 6.04 -16.05 3.52
N CYS A 26 6.12 -15.17 2.52
CA CYS A 26 5.74 -13.77 2.61
C CYS A 26 4.62 -13.44 1.64
N PHE A 27 3.52 -12.88 2.16
CA PHE A 27 2.34 -12.49 1.39
C PHE A 27 2.18 -10.97 1.39
N PHE A 28 2.21 -10.37 0.20
CA PHE A 28 2.09 -8.93 0.07
C PHE A 28 0.79 -8.52 -0.65
N LEU A 29 -0.03 -7.73 0.05
CA LEU A 29 -1.10 -6.99 -0.58
C LEU A 29 -0.51 -5.70 -1.17
N ALA A 30 -0.05 -5.80 -2.42
CA ALA A 30 0.52 -4.69 -3.17
C ALA A 30 -0.57 -3.72 -3.60
N THR A 31 -0.36 -2.42 -3.38
CA THR A 31 -1.40 -1.43 -3.61
C THR A 31 -0.88 0.00 -3.58
N THR A 32 -1.80 0.95 -3.74
CA THR A 32 -1.58 2.39 -3.56
C THR A 32 -2.43 2.94 -2.41
N PHE A 33 -2.14 4.16 -1.95
CA PHE A 33 -2.89 4.78 -0.85
C PHE A 33 -4.37 4.93 -1.20
N ARG A 34 -5.25 4.75 -0.21
CA ARG A 34 -6.72 4.90 -0.33
C ARG A 34 -7.40 3.95 -1.33
N SER A 35 -6.80 2.81 -1.59
CA SER A 35 -7.34 1.75 -2.44
C SER A 35 -8.35 0.83 -1.72
N GLY A 36 -8.67 1.07 -0.45
CA GLY A 36 -9.50 0.16 0.36
C GLY A 36 -8.73 -1.02 0.95
N SER A 37 -7.42 -1.04 0.82
CA SER A 37 -6.54 -2.12 1.29
C SER A 37 -6.63 -2.40 2.79
N THR A 38 -6.94 -1.40 3.62
CA THR A 38 -7.17 -1.60 5.05
C THR A 38 -8.43 -2.43 5.31
N SER A 39 -9.52 -2.16 4.59
CA SER A 39 -10.79 -2.91 4.72
C SER A 39 -10.62 -4.36 4.28
N LEU A 40 -10.08 -4.60 3.08
CA LEU A 40 -9.79 -5.96 2.59
C LEU A 40 -8.77 -6.67 3.50
N GLY A 41 -7.72 -5.98 3.92
CA GLY A 41 -6.70 -6.52 4.81
C GLY A 41 -7.25 -6.95 6.17
N ARG A 42 -8.26 -6.25 6.72
CA ARG A 42 -8.96 -6.64 7.94
C ARG A 42 -9.81 -7.89 7.74
N LEU A 43 -10.53 -7.99 6.62
CA LEU A 43 -11.27 -9.21 6.29
C LEU A 43 -10.33 -10.42 6.21
N LEU A 44 -9.18 -10.27 5.55
CA LEU A 44 -8.15 -11.31 5.49
C LEU A 44 -7.57 -11.64 6.88
N PHE A 45 -7.33 -10.63 7.72
CA PHE A 45 -6.86 -10.82 9.10
C PHE A 45 -7.84 -11.63 9.94
N ASP A 46 -9.13 -11.35 9.83
CA ASP A 46 -10.16 -12.06 10.59
C ASP A 46 -10.18 -13.56 10.25
N GLN A 47 -9.84 -13.91 9.02
CA GLN A 47 -9.79 -15.30 8.55
C GLN A 47 -8.46 -16.01 8.86
N THR A 48 -7.33 -15.30 8.73
CA THR A 48 -5.99 -15.91 8.75
C THR A 48 -5.15 -15.55 9.97
N ARG A 49 -5.48 -14.45 10.65
CA ARG A 49 -4.65 -13.75 11.66
C ARG A 49 -3.37 -13.15 11.10
N LEU A 50 -3.19 -13.15 9.77
CA LEU A 50 -2.08 -12.51 9.08
C LEU A 50 -2.33 -10.99 8.90
N ALA A 51 -1.33 -10.18 9.11
CA ALA A 51 -1.46 -8.72 9.25
C ALA A 51 -1.54 -7.94 7.92
N PHE A 52 -2.36 -8.41 6.98
CA PHE A 52 -2.56 -7.75 5.68
C PHE A 52 -3.05 -6.30 5.74
N HIS A 53 -3.59 -5.86 6.88
CA HIS A 53 -4.10 -4.50 7.07
C HIS A 53 -3.04 -3.50 7.53
N LEU A 54 -1.83 -3.96 7.90
CA LEU A 54 -0.76 -3.14 8.43
C LEU A 54 0.26 -2.73 7.35
N GLU A 55 0.77 -1.51 7.46
CA GLU A 55 1.84 -0.94 6.63
C GLU A 55 3.18 -1.02 7.36
N GLN A 56 3.67 -2.23 7.61
CA GLN A 56 4.81 -2.48 8.48
C GLN A 56 6.14 -1.91 7.93
N PHE A 57 6.21 -1.61 6.63
CA PHE A 57 7.39 -1.02 5.99
C PHE A 57 7.32 0.50 5.80
N ASN A 58 6.32 1.18 6.36
CA ASN A 58 6.25 2.64 6.31
C ASN A 58 7.38 3.31 7.13
N ILE A 59 7.93 2.61 8.12
CA ILE A 59 8.98 3.10 9.02
C ILE A 59 10.41 2.84 8.51
N VAL A 60 10.59 2.12 7.39
CA VAL A 60 11.93 1.80 6.84
C VAL A 60 12.86 3.02 6.72
N PRO A 61 12.39 4.22 6.35
CA PRO A 61 13.27 5.39 6.31
C PRO A 61 13.95 5.70 7.65
N THR A 62 13.35 5.33 8.78
CA THR A 62 13.95 5.54 10.11
C THR A 62 15.09 4.55 10.39
N TRP A 63 15.10 3.38 9.74
CA TRP A 63 16.10 2.32 9.96
C TRP A 63 17.52 2.74 9.59
N PHE A 64 17.68 3.67 8.63
CA PHE A 64 18.98 4.19 8.23
C PHE A 64 19.74 4.91 9.36
N LYS A 65 19.04 5.30 10.42
CA LYS A 65 19.59 6.05 11.57
C LYS A 65 19.83 5.16 12.80
N LEU A 66 19.50 3.87 12.73
CA LEU A 66 19.56 2.96 13.85
C LEU A 66 20.95 2.31 13.99
N THR A 67 21.36 2.02 15.21
CA THR A 67 22.50 1.15 15.50
C THR A 67 22.16 -0.30 15.19
N ASP A 68 23.16 -1.18 15.05
CA ASP A 68 22.95 -2.59 14.68
C ASP A 68 21.94 -3.32 15.61
N ALA A 69 22.08 -3.13 16.92
CA ALA A 69 21.17 -3.73 17.89
C ALA A 69 19.72 -3.20 17.76
N SER A 70 19.56 -1.88 17.61
CA SER A 70 18.26 -1.23 17.43
C SER A 70 17.64 -1.58 16.10
N LEU A 71 18.46 -1.73 15.06
CA LEU A 71 18.03 -2.13 13.71
C LEU A 71 17.44 -3.53 13.70
N GLY A 72 18.12 -4.51 14.30
CA GLY A 72 17.61 -5.88 14.43
C GLY A 72 16.25 -5.94 15.15
N HIS A 73 16.06 -5.09 16.17
CA HIS A 73 14.76 -4.96 16.85
C HIS A 73 13.68 -4.36 15.94
N ALA A 74 13.97 -3.25 15.24
CA ALA A 74 13.04 -2.56 14.36
C ALA A 74 12.59 -3.47 13.20
N ILE A 75 13.51 -4.18 12.56
CA ILE A 75 13.21 -5.18 11.53
C ILE A 75 12.32 -6.27 12.12
N SER A 76 12.65 -6.78 13.31
CA SER A 76 11.86 -7.84 13.97
C SER A 76 10.43 -7.39 14.28
N GLN A 77 10.22 -6.16 14.68
CA GLN A 77 8.89 -5.58 14.88
C GLN A 77 8.11 -5.49 13.57
N SER A 78 8.74 -5.01 12.51
CA SER A 78 8.09 -4.88 11.18
C SER A 78 7.79 -6.24 10.54
N LEU A 79 8.50 -7.29 10.90
CA LEU A 79 8.22 -8.66 10.45
C LEU A 79 7.31 -9.42 11.44
N SER A 80 6.35 -8.73 12.05
CA SER A 80 5.41 -9.29 13.04
C SER A 80 3.97 -8.87 12.75
N PRO A 81 2.95 -9.71 13.04
CA PRO A 81 3.08 -11.09 13.53
C PRO A 81 3.48 -12.10 12.46
N VAL A 82 4.06 -13.22 12.88
CA VAL A 82 4.26 -14.41 12.05
C VAL A 82 3.28 -15.49 12.53
N VAL A 83 2.55 -16.09 11.61
CA VAL A 83 1.54 -17.11 11.92
C VAL A 83 1.89 -18.37 11.14
N LYS A 84 2.30 -19.44 11.83
CA LYS A 84 2.67 -20.74 11.23
C LYS A 84 3.72 -20.60 10.09
N GLY A 85 4.78 -19.81 10.33
CA GLY A 85 5.81 -19.54 9.32
C GLY A 85 5.40 -18.53 8.25
N HIS A 86 4.19 -18.01 8.25
CA HIS A 86 3.69 -17.04 7.28
C HIS A 86 3.74 -15.62 7.82
N TYR A 87 4.23 -14.71 7.01
CA TYR A 87 4.21 -13.28 7.23
C TYR A 87 3.36 -12.60 6.17
N ALA A 88 2.59 -11.58 6.55
CA ALA A 88 1.83 -10.78 5.60
C ALA A 88 1.89 -9.30 5.94
N SER A 89 1.87 -8.47 4.91
CA SER A 89 1.84 -7.01 5.02
C SER A 89 1.14 -6.38 3.83
N LYS A 90 0.54 -5.24 4.07
CA LYS A 90 0.18 -4.31 3.01
C LYS A 90 1.44 -3.58 2.54
N LEU A 91 1.67 -3.53 1.24
CA LEU A 91 2.86 -2.96 0.64
C LEU A 91 2.48 -1.87 -0.36
N MET A 92 2.71 -0.61 0.01
CA MET A 92 2.58 0.54 -0.88
C MET A 92 3.82 0.65 -1.78
N TRP A 93 3.68 1.21 -2.99
CA TRP A 93 4.83 1.40 -3.87
C TRP A 93 6.00 2.17 -3.22
N PRO A 94 5.78 3.30 -2.53
CA PRO A 94 6.87 3.99 -1.82
C PRO A 94 7.54 3.12 -0.75
N HIS A 95 6.78 2.30 -0.03
CA HIS A 95 7.33 1.41 1.00
C HIS A 95 8.20 0.31 0.38
N ARG A 96 7.76 -0.28 -0.75
CA ARG A 96 8.57 -1.23 -1.53
C ARG A 96 9.91 -0.60 -1.94
N ASN A 97 9.89 0.65 -2.43
CA ASN A 97 11.10 1.34 -2.83
C ASN A 97 12.03 1.63 -1.64
N ASN A 98 11.48 2.01 -0.49
CA ASN A 98 12.26 2.22 0.73
C ASN A 98 12.93 0.90 1.18
N VAL A 99 12.22 -0.22 1.14
CA VAL A 99 12.78 -1.55 1.44
C VAL A 99 13.88 -1.89 0.44
N ALA A 100 13.65 -1.73 -0.86
CA ALA A 100 14.65 -2.00 -1.88
C ALA A 100 15.92 -1.16 -1.69
N THR A 101 15.76 0.15 -1.44
CA THR A 101 16.87 1.06 -1.16
C THR A 101 17.62 0.65 0.10
N PHE A 102 16.91 0.29 1.17
CA PHE A 102 17.51 -0.16 2.42
C PHE A 102 18.34 -1.43 2.23
N LEU A 103 17.85 -2.38 1.44
CA LEU A 103 18.50 -3.66 1.15
C LEU A 103 19.56 -3.56 0.04
N GLY A 104 19.78 -2.38 -0.55
CA GLY A 104 20.71 -2.20 -1.66
C GLY A 104 20.28 -2.88 -2.95
N ILE A 105 18.98 -3.08 -3.13
CA ILE A 105 18.42 -3.68 -4.35
C ILE A 105 18.31 -2.60 -5.41
N ASP A 106 18.94 -2.85 -6.57
CA ASP A 106 18.83 -1.95 -7.71
C ASP A 106 17.38 -1.98 -8.27
N ARG A 107 16.88 -0.80 -8.59
CA ARG A 107 15.53 -0.65 -9.20
C ARG A 107 15.44 -1.35 -10.56
N ALA A 108 16.57 -1.44 -11.29
CA ALA A 108 16.65 -2.17 -12.56
C ALA A 108 16.59 -3.69 -12.39
N HIS A 109 16.88 -4.21 -11.20
CA HIS A 109 16.89 -5.64 -10.86
C HIS A 109 15.76 -6.00 -9.92
N SER A 110 14.53 -5.76 -10.35
CA SER A 110 13.31 -5.99 -9.55
C SER A 110 13.19 -7.42 -9.02
N SER A 111 13.72 -8.42 -9.74
CA SER A 111 13.76 -9.83 -9.30
C SER A 111 14.58 -10.07 -8.04
N GLU A 112 15.59 -9.23 -7.75
CA GLU A 112 16.34 -9.33 -6.49
C GLU A 112 15.46 -9.15 -5.25
N PHE A 113 14.36 -8.40 -5.36
CA PHE A 113 13.40 -8.26 -4.27
C PHE A 113 12.84 -9.61 -3.84
N LEU A 114 12.59 -10.51 -4.79
CA LEU A 114 12.08 -11.85 -4.52
C LEU A 114 13.11 -12.73 -3.81
N THR A 115 14.41 -12.51 -4.05
CA THR A 115 15.46 -13.36 -3.46
C THR A 115 15.70 -13.08 -1.97
N VAL A 116 15.22 -11.93 -1.47
CA VAL A 116 15.38 -11.57 -0.05
C VAL A 116 14.28 -12.16 0.82
N PHE A 117 13.08 -12.26 0.28
CA PHE A 117 11.93 -12.77 1.03
C PHE A 117 11.65 -14.23 0.66
N PRO A 118 11.44 -15.14 1.64
CA PRO A 118 11.14 -16.52 1.34
C PRO A 118 9.74 -16.67 0.73
N SER A 119 9.62 -17.46 -0.32
CA SER A 119 8.36 -17.84 -0.97
C SER A 119 7.35 -16.68 -1.14
N VAL A 120 7.81 -15.60 -1.81
CA VAL A 120 7.02 -14.38 -1.98
C VAL A 120 5.82 -14.61 -2.89
N LYS A 121 4.66 -14.16 -2.44
CA LYS A 121 3.45 -14.06 -3.26
C LYS A 121 2.84 -12.66 -3.16
N PHE A 122 2.26 -12.21 -4.26
CA PHE A 122 1.59 -10.91 -4.36
C PHE A 122 0.13 -11.06 -4.76
N VAL A 123 -0.71 -10.19 -4.21
CA VAL A 123 -2.00 -9.81 -4.77
C VAL A 123 -1.97 -8.31 -5.01
N HIS A 124 -2.40 -7.85 -6.18
CA HIS A 124 -2.45 -6.43 -6.53
C HIS A 124 -3.86 -5.89 -6.37
N LEU A 125 -4.10 -5.11 -5.32
CA LEU A 125 -5.36 -4.41 -5.10
C LEU A 125 -5.32 -3.03 -5.74
N VAL A 126 -6.20 -2.81 -6.71
CA VAL A 126 -6.33 -1.56 -7.46
C VAL A 126 -7.71 -0.94 -7.23
N ARG A 127 -7.76 0.38 -7.06
CA ARG A 127 -9.01 1.13 -7.14
C ARG A 127 -9.15 1.73 -8.54
N GLN A 128 -10.25 1.41 -9.23
CA GLN A 128 -10.51 1.87 -10.60
C GLN A 128 -10.91 3.35 -10.62
N ASP A 129 -11.76 3.78 -9.69
CA ASP A 129 -12.13 5.18 -9.54
C ASP A 129 -10.96 6.00 -8.95
N LYS A 130 -10.06 6.45 -9.83
CA LYS A 130 -8.89 7.25 -9.46
C LYS A 130 -9.24 8.64 -8.96
N VAL A 131 -10.33 9.22 -9.43
CA VAL A 131 -10.78 10.53 -8.96
C VAL A 131 -11.22 10.44 -7.50
N ALA A 132 -12.11 9.50 -7.19
CA ALA A 132 -12.54 9.29 -5.81
C ALA A 132 -11.37 8.83 -4.90
N GLN A 133 -10.40 8.10 -5.44
CA GLN A 133 -9.18 7.72 -4.71
C GLN A 133 -8.33 8.95 -4.36
N ALA A 134 -8.07 9.81 -5.34
CA ALA A 134 -7.28 11.03 -5.16
C ALA A 134 -7.93 12.03 -4.20
N VAL A 135 -9.24 12.23 -4.33
CA VAL A 135 -10.03 13.05 -3.40
C VAL A 135 -9.96 12.49 -1.99
N SER A 136 -10.15 11.17 -1.82
CA SER A 136 -10.04 10.52 -0.51
C SER A 136 -8.64 10.68 0.09
N TYR A 137 -7.59 10.65 -0.75
CA TYR A 137 -6.22 10.87 -0.29
C TYR A 137 -5.99 12.33 0.11
N TYR A 138 -6.47 13.28 -0.67
CA TYR A 138 -6.42 14.70 -0.35
C TYR A 138 -7.07 15.00 1.00
N ILE A 139 -8.30 14.52 1.21
CA ILE A 139 -9.04 14.73 2.46
C ILE A 139 -8.29 14.10 3.64
N ALA A 140 -7.81 12.86 3.50
CA ALA A 140 -7.05 12.19 4.54
C ALA A 140 -5.79 12.96 4.94
N ARG A 141 -5.06 13.52 3.96
CA ARG A 141 -3.86 14.35 4.19
C ARG A 141 -4.18 15.68 4.89
N LYS A 142 -5.34 16.27 4.63
CA LYS A 142 -5.77 17.54 5.25
C LYS A 142 -6.31 17.37 6.65
N THR A 143 -6.92 16.22 6.94
CA THR A 143 -7.58 15.96 8.22
C THR A 143 -6.79 15.05 9.15
N ASP A 144 -5.70 14.46 8.65
CA ASP A 144 -4.96 13.35 9.27
C ASP A 144 -5.84 12.14 9.64
N ASN A 145 -7.00 12.03 8.98
CA ASN A 145 -7.93 10.93 9.19
C ASN A 145 -7.78 9.87 8.09
N TRP A 146 -7.10 8.79 8.43
CA TRP A 146 -6.78 7.69 7.51
C TRP A 146 -7.82 6.57 7.49
N GLY A 147 -8.90 6.67 8.28
CA GLY A 147 -10.02 5.72 8.27
C GLY A 147 -9.74 4.43 9.03
N GLY A 148 -9.22 4.53 10.25
CA GLY A 148 -9.14 3.42 11.19
C GLY A 148 -10.51 3.06 11.81
N ALA A 149 -10.67 1.84 12.37
CA ALA A 149 -11.91 1.44 13.04
C ALA A 149 -12.19 2.29 14.30
N ASP A 150 -11.14 2.86 14.89
CA ASP A 150 -11.22 3.68 16.09
C ASP A 150 -11.35 5.19 15.80
N GLU A 151 -11.21 5.58 14.54
CA GLU A 151 -11.30 6.97 14.08
C GLU A 151 -12.77 7.34 13.77
N ARG A 152 -13.63 7.25 14.76
CA ARG A 152 -14.96 7.89 14.73
C ARG A 152 -14.86 9.41 14.89
N GLY A 153 -13.64 9.96 14.73
CA GLY A 153 -13.39 11.38 14.77
C GLY A 153 -14.14 12.09 13.65
N ALA A 154 -15.04 13.01 14.03
CA ALA A 154 -15.57 14.01 13.13
C ALA A 154 -14.42 14.62 12.32
N LEU A 155 -14.68 14.96 11.05
CA LEU A 155 -13.77 15.82 10.28
C LEU A 155 -13.50 17.05 11.16
N ASN A 156 -12.31 17.14 11.76
CA ASN A 156 -11.91 18.29 12.54
C ASN A 156 -11.52 19.39 11.54
N GLY A 157 -12.44 20.29 11.25
CA GLY A 157 -12.25 21.42 10.38
C GLY A 157 -12.88 21.30 8.98
N ASP A 158 -13.14 22.44 8.38
CA ASP A 158 -13.60 22.54 7.00
C ASP A 158 -12.40 22.30 6.07
N VAL A 159 -12.46 21.25 5.26
CA VAL A 159 -11.45 20.98 4.23
C VAL A 159 -11.78 21.83 3.02
N ALA A 160 -10.93 22.80 2.70
CA ALA A 160 -11.08 23.58 1.48
C ALA A 160 -10.74 22.72 0.25
N TYR A 161 -11.56 22.83 -0.79
CA TYR A 161 -11.27 22.18 -2.07
C TYR A 161 -10.02 22.78 -2.74
N SER A 162 -9.20 21.93 -3.36
CA SER A 162 -8.05 22.34 -4.17
C SER A 162 -7.88 21.43 -5.38
N PHE A 163 -8.25 21.93 -6.56
CA PHE A 163 -8.08 21.20 -7.82
C PHE A 163 -6.64 20.72 -8.03
N HIS A 164 -5.65 21.61 -7.90
CA HIS A 164 -4.24 21.31 -8.15
C HIS A 164 -3.71 20.22 -7.20
N ALA A 165 -4.05 20.29 -5.92
CA ALA A 165 -3.61 19.26 -4.97
C ALA A 165 -4.24 17.89 -5.26
N ILE A 166 -5.52 17.84 -5.64
CA ILE A 166 -6.19 16.60 -6.01
C ILE A 166 -5.58 16.05 -7.31
N LEU A 167 -5.29 16.91 -8.30
CA LEU A 167 -4.66 16.51 -9.55
C LEU A 167 -3.27 15.87 -9.33
N GLU A 168 -2.46 16.44 -8.44
CA GLU A 168 -1.16 15.85 -8.09
C GLU A 168 -1.31 14.47 -7.43
N TYR A 169 -2.28 14.30 -6.54
CA TYR A 169 -2.54 12.96 -5.99
C TYR A 169 -3.07 11.99 -7.03
N TYR A 170 -3.94 12.43 -7.95
CA TYR A 170 -4.43 11.62 -9.07
C TYR A 170 -3.27 11.10 -9.92
N LYS A 171 -2.35 11.99 -10.33
CA LYS A 171 -1.16 11.64 -11.11
C LYS A 171 -0.24 10.68 -10.34
N SER A 172 0.05 10.99 -9.06
CA SER A 172 0.93 10.17 -8.24
C SER A 172 0.37 8.76 -8.02
N LEU A 173 -0.93 8.62 -7.72
CA LEU A 173 -1.56 7.32 -7.51
C LEU A 173 -1.61 6.51 -8.80
N SER A 174 -1.96 7.14 -9.94
CA SER A 174 -1.96 6.48 -11.25
C SER A 174 -0.55 6.02 -11.65
N TYR A 175 0.46 6.84 -11.39
CA TYR A 175 1.86 6.50 -11.64
C TYR A 175 2.33 5.33 -10.77
N HIS A 176 1.97 5.30 -9.48
CA HIS A 176 2.32 4.18 -8.61
C HIS A 176 1.66 2.87 -9.03
N ASP A 177 0.43 2.91 -9.53
CA ASP A 177 -0.21 1.71 -10.09
C ASP A 177 0.52 1.21 -11.34
N SER A 178 0.93 2.12 -12.24
CA SER A 178 1.73 1.74 -13.42
C SER A 178 3.08 1.13 -13.04
N LEU A 179 3.72 1.64 -12.00
CA LEU A 179 4.98 1.09 -11.48
C LEU A 179 4.79 -0.31 -10.87
N TRP A 180 3.65 -0.59 -10.24
CA TRP A 180 3.30 -1.94 -9.80
C TRP A 180 3.11 -2.88 -10.99
N ASP A 181 2.37 -2.46 -12.03
CA ASP A 181 2.17 -3.25 -13.24
C ASP A 181 3.50 -3.53 -13.96
N ASP A 182 4.41 -2.55 -14.01
CA ASP A 182 5.76 -2.73 -14.56
C ASP A 182 6.61 -3.69 -13.72
N PHE A 183 6.57 -3.55 -12.39
CA PHE A 183 7.26 -4.44 -11.49
C PHE A 183 6.83 -5.89 -11.67
N PHE A 184 5.51 -6.15 -11.68
CA PHE A 184 5.00 -7.51 -11.85
C PHE A 184 5.34 -8.11 -13.22
N ARG A 185 5.42 -7.29 -14.26
CA ARG A 185 5.84 -7.71 -15.60
C ARG A 185 7.31 -8.11 -15.63
N THR A 186 8.16 -7.41 -14.87
CA THR A 186 9.62 -7.65 -14.84
C THR A 186 10.03 -8.84 -13.96
N ILE A 187 9.24 -9.23 -12.97
CA ILE A 187 9.57 -10.35 -12.07
C ILE A 187 9.02 -11.70 -12.54
N ASP A 188 8.24 -11.72 -13.62
CA ASP A 188 7.64 -12.92 -14.21
C ASP A 188 6.90 -13.79 -13.17
N VAL A 189 6.11 -13.13 -12.31
CA VAL A 189 5.29 -13.78 -11.29
C VAL A 189 3.83 -13.56 -11.62
N GLU A 190 3.04 -14.65 -11.60
CA GLU A 190 1.59 -14.53 -11.71
C GLU A 190 1.04 -13.78 -10.49
N VAL A 191 0.38 -12.65 -10.75
CA VAL A 191 -0.19 -11.79 -9.71
C VAL A 191 -1.68 -11.63 -9.93
N LYS A 192 -2.46 -12.06 -8.95
CA LYS A 192 -3.90 -11.83 -8.96
C LYS A 192 -4.19 -10.33 -8.78
N LYS A 193 -4.82 -9.72 -9.78
CA LYS A 193 -5.36 -8.36 -9.64
C LYS A 193 -6.77 -8.43 -9.07
N VAL A 194 -7.03 -7.63 -8.04
CA VAL A 194 -8.33 -7.48 -7.37
C VAL A 194 -8.72 -6.01 -7.43
N PHE A 195 -9.97 -5.72 -7.81
CA PHE A 195 -10.47 -4.36 -7.81
C PHE A 195 -11.23 -4.04 -6.52
N PHE A 196 -10.99 -2.85 -6.00
CA PHE A 196 -11.63 -2.37 -4.77
C PHE A 196 -13.16 -2.35 -4.90
N GLU A 197 -13.67 -1.97 -6.06
CA GLU A 197 -15.09 -1.89 -6.37
C GLU A 197 -15.74 -3.28 -6.28
N ASP A 198 -15.07 -4.31 -6.80
CA ASP A 198 -15.52 -5.70 -6.69
C ASP A 198 -15.47 -6.20 -5.23
N ALA A 199 -14.41 -5.78 -4.50
CA ALA A 199 -14.25 -6.17 -3.09
C ALA A 199 -15.30 -5.52 -2.16
N ILE A 200 -15.87 -4.36 -2.54
CA ILE A 200 -17.00 -3.77 -1.83
C ILE A 200 -18.30 -4.47 -2.20
N ALA A 201 -18.50 -4.75 -3.48
CA ALA A 201 -19.73 -5.38 -3.99
C ALA A 201 -19.90 -6.81 -3.45
N ASP A 202 -18.81 -7.57 -3.38
CA ASP A 202 -18.79 -8.95 -2.88
C ASP A 202 -17.52 -9.22 -2.04
N PRO A 203 -17.51 -8.82 -0.75
CA PRO A 203 -16.35 -8.99 0.13
C PRO A 203 -15.95 -10.46 0.36
N GLU A 204 -16.92 -11.37 0.34
CA GLU A 204 -16.68 -12.79 0.53
C GLU A 204 -15.92 -13.39 -0.65
N ARG A 205 -16.40 -13.15 -1.86
CA ARG A 205 -15.74 -13.58 -3.09
C ARG A 205 -14.36 -12.98 -3.24
N ALA A 206 -14.20 -11.68 -2.97
CA ALA A 206 -12.90 -11.01 -3.02
C ALA A 206 -11.91 -11.61 -2.03
N THR A 207 -12.33 -11.82 -0.78
CA THR A 207 -11.49 -12.44 0.25
C THR A 207 -11.10 -13.87 -0.15
N SER A 208 -12.03 -14.70 -0.60
CA SER A 208 -11.77 -16.06 -1.05
C SER A 208 -10.79 -16.10 -2.21
N SER A 209 -10.96 -15.21 -3.20
CA SER A 209 -10.05 -15.08 -4.36
C SER A 209 -8.62 -14.69 -3.95
N VAL A 210 -8.46 -13.85 -2.92
CA VAL A 210 -7.14 -13.48 -2.40
C VAL A 210 -6.50 -14.65 -1.65
N LEU A 211 -7.26 -15.37 -0.83
CA LEU A 211 -6.76 -16.54 -0.11
C LEU A 211 -6.32 -17.64 -1.07
N GLU A 212 -7.09 -17.88 -2.13
CA GLU A 212 -6.73 -18.82 -3.19
C GLU A 212 -5.41 -18.45 -3.87
N ALA A 213 -5.24 -17.17 -4.26
CA ALA A 213 -4.02 -16.67 -4.87
C ALA A 213 -2.79 -16.85 -3.94
N PHE A 214 -2.97 -16.73 -2.65
CA PHE A 214 -1.92 -16.98 -1.67
C PHE A 214 -1.74 -18.48 -1.31
N ALA A 215 -2.60 -19.36 -1.83
CA ALA A 215 -2.69 -20.78 -1.43
C ALA A 215 -2.92 -20.94 0.08
N LEU A 216 -3.72 -20.07 0.65
CA LEU A 216 -4.17 -20.14 2.03
C LEU A 216 -5.51 -20.90 2.12
N PRO A 217 -5.82 -21.52 3.27
CA PRO A 217 -7.08 -22.25 3.44
C PRO A 217 -8.30 -21.37 3.12
N PRO A 218 -9.36 -21.95 2.53
CA PRO A 218 -10.59 -21.22 2.25
C PRO A 218 -11.25 -20.71 3.54
N VAL A 219 -12.04 -19.67 3.37
CA VAL A 219 -12.80 -19.02 4.44
C VAL A 219 -13.90 -19.96 4.98
N GLY A 220 -13.98 -20.06 6.29
CA GLY A 220 -15.17 -20.67 6.93
C GLY A 220 -16.40 -19.73 6.79
N PRO A 221 -17.64 -20.27 6.80
CA PRO A 221 -18.84 -19.46 6.64
C PRO A 221 -18.95 -18.37 7.70
N GLY A 222 -19.08 -17.15 7.25
CA GLY A 222 -19.80 -16.09 7.93
C GLY A 222 -19.08 -15.22 8.95
N ARG A 223 -18.22 -14.28 8.52
CA ARG A 223 -17.96 -13.04 9.28
C ARG A 223 -17.47 -11.91 8.36
N PHE A 224 -18.24 -11.56 7.36
CA PHE A 224 -17.90 -10.42 6.50
C PHE A 224 -18.67 -9.18 6.97
N ARG A 225 -18.01 -8.27 7.68
CA ARG A 225 -18.51 -6.92 7.93
C ARG A 225 -17.61 -5.93 7.19
N ALA A 226 -18.07 -5.45 6.05
CA ALA A 226 -17.47 -4.28 5.43
C ALA A 226 -17.61 -3.09 6.40
N ALA A 227 -16.48 -2.44 6.71
CA ALA A 227 -16.54 -1.20 7.46
C ALA A 227 -17.10 -0.10 6.54
N ALA A 228 -18.30 0.39 6.85
CA ALA A 228 -18.87 1.53 6.14
C ALA A 228 -18.06 2.81 6.45
N ALA A 229 -17.74 3.58 5.41
CA ALA A 229 -17.14 4.90 5.60
C ALA A 229 -18.11 5.83 6.36
N PRO A 230 -17.61 6.76 7.20
CA PRO A 230 -18.45 7.76 7.86
C PRO A 230 -19.22 8.57 6.80
N ARG A 231 -20.54 8.75 7.00
CA ARG A 231 -21.43 9.42 6.03
C ARG A 231 -20.96 10.82 5.62
N LYS A 232 -20.42 11.61 6.56
CA LYS A 232 -19.93 12.97 6.30
C LYS A 232 -18.72 12.97 5.36
N GLN A 233 -17.81 12.01 5.49
CA GLN A 233 -16.67 11.87 4.60
C GLN A 233 -17.08 11.39 3.20
N ALA A 234 -18.11 10.55 3.10
CA ALA A 234 -18.64 10.10 1.82
C ALA A 234 -19.24 11.26 1.02
N ALA A 235 -20.05 12.14 1.66
CA ALA A 235 -20.63 13.30 1.01
C ALA A 235 -19.55 14.30 0.50
N LEU A 236 -18.51 14.56 1.31
CA LEU A 236 -17.41 15.44 0.91
C LEU A 236 -16.60 14.84 -0.24
N ASN A 237 -16.37 13.52 -0.23
CA ASN A 237 -15.71 12.84 -1.34
C ASN A 237 -16.51 12.98 -2.64
N GLU A 238 -17.83 12.81 -2.60
CA GLU A 238 -18.70 12.94 -3.75
C GLU A 238 -18.70 14.37 -4.30
N GLU A 239 -18.87 15.38 -3.43
CA GLU A 239 -18.83 16.79 -3.79
C GLU A 239 -17.51 17.17 -4.49
N PHE A 240 -16.37 16.82 -3.87
CA PHE A 240 -15.05 17.16 -4.41
C PHE A 240 -14.73 16.39 -5.68
N SER A 241 -15.20 15.14 -5.82
CA SER A 241 -15.03 14.35 -7.05
C SER A 241 -15.78 14.97 -8.21
N LYS A 242 -17.04 15.39 -7.99
CA LYS A 242 -17.82 16.09 -9.01
C LYS A 242 -17.14 17.38 -9.44
N ARG A 243 -16.77 18.22 -8.46
CA ARG A 243 -16.12 19.50 -8.73
C ARG A 243 -14.78 19.31 -9.45
N PHE A 244 -14.00 18.29 -9.10
CA PHE A 244 -12.73 17.99 -9.77
C PHE A 244 -12.94 17.62 -11.23
N LEU A 245 -13.96 16.82 -11.56
CA LEU A 245 -14.30 16.49 -12.93
C LEU A 245 -14.76 17.71 -13.71
N ASP A 246 -15.61 18.57 -13.13
CA ASP A 246 -16.07 19.80 -13.75
C ASP A 246 -14.88 20.73 -14.07
N ASP A 247 -13.96 20.93 -13.12
CA ASP A 247 -12.74 21.74 -13.32
C ASP A 247 -11.82 21.11 -14.38
N LEU A 248 -11.67 19.76 -14.40
CA LEU A 248 -10.84 19.06 -15.37
C LEU A 248 -11.34 19.22 -16.80
N TYR A 249 -12.66 19.22 -17.01
CA TYR A 249 -13.26 19.42 -18.34
C TYR A 249 -13.13 20.87 -18.84
N THR A 250 -12.89 21.84 -17.97
CA THR A 250 -12.68 23.24 -18.33
C THR A 250 -11.25 23.56 -18.72
N LEU A 251 -10.28 22.68 -18.39
CA LEU A 251 -8.88 22.89 -18.73
C LEU A 251 -8.61 22.66 -20.22
N SER A 252 -7.78 23.51 -20.80
CA SER A 252 -7.27 23.26 -22.14
C SER A 252 -6.27 22.10 -22.13
N PRO A 253 -6.13 21.33 -23.26
CA PRO A 253 -5.13 20.28 -23.36
C PRO A 253 -3.69 20.74 -23.06
N LEU A 254 -3.37 22.02 -23.29
CA LEU A 254 -2.06 22.61 -23.03
C LEU A 254 -1.75 22.77 -21.52
N GLU A 255 -2.78 22.90 -20.68
CA GLU A 255 -2.62 23.00 -19.23
C GLU A 255 -2.40 21.63 -18.57
N LEU A 256 -2.75 20.54 -19.27
CA LEU A 256 -2.55 19.17 -18.84
C LEU A 256 -1.16 18.60 -19.18
N LEU A 257 -0.34 19.33 -19.97
CA LEU A 257 0.99 18.86 -20.35
C LEU A 257 1.93 18.78 -19.15
N PRO A 258 2.72 17.68 -19.05
CA PRO A 258 3.80 17.57 -18.05
C PRO A 258 4.80 18.72 -18.25
N GLY A 259 5.10 19.46 -17.22
CA GLY A 259 6.08 20.57 -17.24
C GLY A 259 5.51 21.94 -16.89
N ARG A 260 4.20 22.19 -17.01
CA ARG A 260 3.56 23.40 -16.47
C ARG A 260 2.89 23.19 -15.10
N LEU A 261 2.72 21.91 -14.68
CA LEU A 261 2.06 21.53 -13.43
C LEU A 261 3.02 20.90 -12.40
N ILE A 262 4.32 20.84 -12.71
CA ILE A 262 5.31 20.26 -11.81
C ILE A 262 6.02 21.39 -11.07
N GLY A 263 5.49 21.74 -9.91
CA GLY A 263 6.33 22.31 -8.86
C GLY A 263 7.21 21.21 -8.27
N PRO A 264 8.38 21.52 -7.65
CA PRO A 264 9.27 20.50 -7.12
C PRO A 264 8.56 19.64 -6.07
N PHE A 265 8.57 18.33 -6.29
CA PHE A 265 8.19 17.36 -5.27
C PHE A 265 9.15 17.54 -4.08
N THR A 266 8.70 18.14 -3.01
CA THR A 266 9.32 18.00 -1.69
C THR A 266 8.74 16.77 -1.02
N PRO A 267 9.59 15.83 -0.53
CA PRO A 267 9.19 14.55 0.05
C PRO A 267 8.37 14.69 1.33
#